data_5825a26d2771bb0b27190965ad590f12
#
_entry.id   5825a26d2771bb0b27190965ad590f12
#
_cell.length_a   1.000
_cell.length_b   1.000
_cell.length_c   1.000
_cell.angle_alpha   90.00
_cell.angle_beta   90.00
_cell.angle_gamma   90.00
#
_symmetry.space_group_name_H-M   'P 1'
#
loop_
_entity.id
_entity.type
_entity.pdbx_description
1 polymer ?
#
loop_
_entity_poly.entity_id
_entity_poly.type
_entity_poly.pdbx_seq_one_letter_code
_entity_poly.pdbx_strand_id
1 'polypeptide(L)' 'MRAYQGWEIESPRSNAGRWSVILNHKHSHRTHFINLESSMTLRSVEDLIYNTIDKLIEEEKKR' A
#
# COMPACT_ATOMS: atom_id res chain seq x y z
N MET A 1 -8.45 -4.78 8.93
CA MET A 1 -8.17 -3.68 7.99
C MET A 1 -7.40 -2.58 8.70
N ARG A 2 -6.30 -2.15 8.14
CA ARG A 2 -5.47 -1.08 8.71
C ARG A 2 -5.65 0.20 7.93
N ALA A 3 -5.47 1.33 8.59
CA ALA A 3 -5.51 2.63 7.94
C ALA A 3 -4.29 3.44 8.38
N TYR A 4 -3.71 4.20 7.45
CA TYR A 4 -2.56 5.05 7.71
C TYR A 4 -2.67 6.32 6.88
N GLN A 5 -2.70 7.47 7.54
CA GLN A 5 -2.73 8.78 6.88
C GLN A 5 -3.85 8.92 5.83
N GLY A 6 -5.02 8.35 6.13
CA GLY A 6 -6.15 8.42 5.21
C GLY A 6 -6.20 7.32 4.15
N TRP A 7 -5.21 6.45 4.10
CA TRP A 7 -5.17 5.30 3.21
C TRP A 7 -5.58 4.04 3.96
N GLU A 8 -6.52 3.30 3.42
CA GLU A 8 -6.90 1.99 3.95
C GLU A 8 -6.01 0.93 3.32
N ILE A 9 -5.49 0.04 4.16
CA ILE A 9 -4.60 -1.03 3.72
C ILE A 9 -5.37 -2.33 3.76
N GLU A 10 -5.64 -2.93 2.61
CA GLU A 10 -6.32 -4.22 2.54
C GLU A 10 -5.33 -5.35 2.78
N SER A 11 -5.85 -6.51 3.19
CA SER A 11 -5.03 -7.68 3.41
C SER A 11 -4.34 -8.12 2.12
N PRO A 12 -3.09 -8.61 2.19
CA PRO A 12 -2.40 -9.11 1.01
C PRO A 12 -3.20 -10.20 0.30
N ARG A 13 -3.22 -10.14 -1.03
CA ARG A 13 -3.89 -11.13 -1.86
C ARG A 13 -2.91 -11.80 -2.79
N SER A 14 -3.13 -13.08 -3.02
CA SER A 14 -2.33 -13.86 -3.98
C SER A 14 -3.13 -14.07 -5.24
N ASN A 15 -2.50 -13.80 -6.38
CA ASN A 15 -3.08 -14.05 -7.69
C ASN A 15 -2.00 -14.60 -8.61
N ALA A 16 -2.20 -15.81 -9.11
CA ALA A 16 -1.24 -16.50 -9.98
C ALA A 16 0.17 -16.58 -9.38
N GLY A 17 0.26 -16.86 -8.09
CA GLY A 17 1.53 -16.96 -7.37
C GLY A 17 2.19 -15.64 -7.02
N ARG A 18 1.55 -14.54 -7.33
CA ARG A 18 2.03 -13.20 -6.99
C ARG A 18 1.20 -12.58 -5.88
N TRP A 19 1.87 -11.95 -4.95
CA TRP A 19 1.23 -11.26 -3.84
C TRP A 19 1.17 -9.77 -4.09
N SER A 20 0.06 -9.17 -3.72
CA SER A 20 -0.10 -7.72 -3.82
C SER A 20 -0.92 -7.19 -2.65
N VAL A 21 -0.71 -5.91 -2.34
CA VAL A 21 -1.47 -5.19 -1.34
C VAL A 21 -2.19 -4.05 -2.04
N ILE A 22 -3.45 -3.83 -1.70
CA ILE A 22 -4.25 -2.77 -2.28
C ILE A 22 -4.42 -1.67 -1.25
N LEU A 23 -4.12 -0.44 -1.65
CA LEU A 23 -4.30 0.76 -0.84
C LEU A 23 -5.46 1.56 -1.41
N ASN A 24 -6.43 1.92 -0.57
CA ASN A 24 -7.58 2.74 -0.96
C ASN A 24 -7.60 4.04 -0.18
N HIS A 25 -7.66 5.16 -0.89
CA HIS A 25 -7.78 6.46 -0.25
C HIS A 25 -9.25 6.78 0.05
N LYS A 26 -9.55 7.09 1.31
CA LYS A 26 -10.92 7.28 1.76
C LYS A 26 -11.65 8.45 1.10
N HIS A 27 -10.95 9.53 0.85
CA HIS A 27 -11.60 10.77 0.41
C HIS A 27 -11.62 10.97 -1.10
N SER A 28 -10.64 10.42 -1.82
CA SER A 28 -10.52 10.65 -3.25
C SER A 28 -10.83 9.42 -4.10
N HIS A 29 -11.19 8.30 -3.48
CA HIS A 29 -11.47 7.02 -4.15
C HIS A 29 -10.31 6.53 -5.03
N ARG A 30 -9.09 6.95 -4.69
CA ARG A 30 -7.90 6.50 -5.42
C ARG A 30 -7.48 5.14 -4.91
N THR A 31 -7.01 4.31 -5.82
CA THR A 31 -6.51 2.97 -5.49
C THR A 31 -5.08 2.84 -5.97
N HIS A 32 -4.23 2.27 -5.14
CA HIS A 32 -2.84 2.01 -5.49
C HIS A 32 -2.49 0.56 -5.16
N PHE A 33 -1.79 -0.11 -6.08
CA PHE A 33 -1.39 -1.51 -5.90
C PHE A 33 0.10 -1.59 -5.63
N ILE A 34 0.48 -2.41 -4.65
CA ILE A 34 1.88 -2.69 -4.32
C ILE A 34 2.14 -4.16 -4.60
N ASN A 35 3.07 -4.46 -5.51
CA ASN A 35 3.49 -5.82 -5.78
C ASN A 35 4.52 -6.26 -4.75
N LEU A 36 4.32 -7.46 -4.19
CA LEU A 36 5.20 -8.02 -3.18
C LEU A 36 6.04 -9.13 -3.77
N GLU A 37 7.27 -9.25 -3.30
CA GLU A 37 8.15 -10.36 -3.67
C GLU A 37 8.02 -11.47 -2.65
N SER A 38 8.14 -12.72 -3.11
CA SER A 38 8.01 -13.89 -2.23
C SER A 38 9.10 -13.96 -1.16
N SER A 39 10.23 -13.31 -1.39
CA SER A 39 11.34 -13.28 -0.43
C SER A 39 11.19 -12.21 0.65
N MET A 40 10.18 -11.36 0.57
CA MET A 40 10.00 -10.29 1.56
C MET A 40 9.52 -10.84 2.90
N THR A 41 10.10 -10.29 3.98
CA THR A 41 9.61 -10.58 5.33
C THR A 41 8.38 -9.71 5.61
N LEU A 42 7.62 -10.08 6.64
CA LEU A 42 6.46 -9.30 7.05
C LEU A 42 6.85 -7.85 7.37
N ARG A 43 7.99 -7.66 8.02
CA ARG A 43 8.48 -6.33 8.36
C ARG A 43 8.82 -5.50 7.12
N SER A 44 9.46 -6.13 6.13
CA SER A 44 9.79 -5.46 4.88
C SER A 44 8.52 -5.03 4.12
N VAL A 45 7.50 -5.88 4.15
CA VAL A 45 6.21 -5.55 3.54
C VAL A 45 5.58 -4.34 4.22
N GLU A 46 5.57 -4.30 5.54
CA GLU A 46 5.03 -3.17 6.28
C GLU A 46 5.79 -1.88 5.98
N ASP A 47 7.13 -1.93 5.98
CA ASP A 47 7.95 -0.77 5.66
C ASP A 47 7.66 -0.25 4.25
N LEU A 48 7.52 -1.16 3.29
CA LEU A 48 7.22 -0.79 1.91
C LEU A 48 5.85 -0.09 1.82
N ILE A 49 4.86 -0.59 2.51
CA ILE A 49 3.51 -0.02 2.52
C ILE A 49 3.55 1.41 3.07
N TYR A 50 4.16 1.60 4.23
CA TYR A 50 4.22 2.92 4.86
C TYR A 50 5.04 3.91 4.04
N ASN A 51 6.16 3.48 3.50
CA ASN A 51 6.99 4.33 2.63
C ASN A 51 6.25 4.74 1.37
N THR A 52 5.48 3.83 0.78
CA THR A 52 4.70 4.11 -0.41
C THR A 52 3.62 5.15 -0.11
N ILE A 53 2.91 4.99 1.01
CA ILE A 53 1.89 5.94 1.42
C ILE A 53 2.50 7.32 1.68
N ASP A 54 3.64 7.37 2.36
CA ASP A 54 4.33 8.63 2.62
C ASP A 54 4.70 9.36 1.34
N LYS A 55 5.15 8.62 0.32
CA LYS A 55 5.45 9.20 -0.99
C LYS A 55 4.21 9.74 -1.68
N LEU A 56 3.11 9.01 -1.61
CA LEU A 56 1.85 9.46 -2.21
C LEU A 56 1.35 10.75 -1.56
N ILE A 57 1.46 10.85 -0.25
CA ILE A 57 1.08 12.05 0.48
C ILE A 57 1.97 13.23 0.08
N GLU A 58 3.27 13.00 -0.03
CA GLU A 58 4.22 14.03 -0.40
C GLU A 58 3.96 14.55 -1.81
N GLU A 59 3.63 13.67 -2.75
CA GLU A 59 3.27 14.06 -4.11
C GLU A 59 2.02 14.93 -4.15
N GLU A 60 1.04 14.64 -3.31
CA GLU A 60 -0.18 15.44 -3.23
C GLU A 60 0.11 16.85 -2.71
N LYS A 61 1.03 16.97 -1.76
CA LYS A 61 1.38 18.28 -1.20
C LYS A 61 2.11 19.19 -2.17
N LYS A 62 2.71 18.62 -3.20
CA LYS A 62 3.47 19.37 -4.19
C LYS A 62 2.61 19.94 -5.31
N ARG A 63 1.34 19.63 -5.31
CA ARG A 63 0.39 20.12 -6.34
C ARG A 63 -0.29 21.42 -5.93
#